data_7788ca771889c6849d3a000eca77cf56
#
_entry.id   7788ca771889c6849d3a000eca77cf56
#
_cell.length_a   1.000
_cell.length_b   1.000
_cell.length_c   1.000
_cell.angle_alpha   90.00
_cell.angle_beta   90.00
_cell.angle_gamma   90.00
#
_symmetry.space_group_name_H-M   'P 1'
#
loop_
_entity.id
_entity.type
_entity.pdbx_description
1 polymer ?
#
loop_
_entity_poly.entity_id
_entity_poly.type
_entity_poly.pdbx_seq_one_letter_code
_entity_poly.pdbx_strand_id
1 'polypeptide(L)'
;NMLLSEEELDIDMGRVYSVTTKADIEKSASVFVDQMRGMFTMMISMSIVIFCVVMYLMLNVMIDRASFGISLVKIFGFRTNEIRKLYLNGNAVTVALGAVITIPLSKAIMNSLYPYLISNTACGMNLKFPPVLYALIFIGIMIFYFVVSALLVRKIKKITPAEVLKNRE
;
A
#
# COMPACT_ATOMS: atom_id res chain seq x y z
N ASN A 1 -5.67 11.76 -46.34
CA ASN A 1 -4.45 12.58 -46.39
C ASN A 1 -4.37 13.38 -45.10
N MET A 2 -3.27 13.27 -44.38
CA MET A 2 -3.00 13.97 -43.12
C MET A 2 -1.87 14.96 -43.40
N LEU A 3 -2.10 16.20 -43.07
CA LEU A 3 -1.09 17.26 -43.12
C LEU A 3 -0.66 17.60 -41.69
N LEU A 4 0.63 17.58 -41.44
CA LEU A 4 1.24 18.00 -40.19
C LEU A 4 2.03 19.26 -40.46
N SER A 5 1.76 20.33 -39.73
CA SER A 5 2.48 21.59 -39.80
C SER A 5 2.79 22.12 -38.41
N GLU A 6 3.91 22.79 -38.24
CA GLU A 6 4.28 23.48 -36.99
C GLU A 6 3.70 24.91 -36.95
N GLU A 7 3.29 25.47 -38.07
CA GLU A 7 2.66 26.79 -38.19
C GLU A 7 1.18 26.66 -38.52
N GLU A 8 0.39 27.70 -38.17
CA GLU A 8 -1.02 27.82 -38.59
C GLU A 8 -1.09 27.90 -40.11
N LEU A 9 -1.69 26.90 -40.71
CA LEU A 9 -1.92 26.84 -42.14
C LEU A 9 -3.26 27.53 -42.45
N ASP A 10 -3.23 28.50 -43.36
CA ASP A 10 -4.45 29.07 -43.93
C ASP A 10 -5.07 28.06 -44.92
N ILE A 11 -5.98 27.24 -44.40
CA ILE A 11 -6.62 26.15 -45.12
C ILE A 11 -8.12 26.48 -45.23
N ASP A 12 -8.69 26.31 -46.44
CA ASP A 12 -10.12 26.41 -46.68
C ASP A 12 -10.88 25.40 -45.82
N MET A 13 -11.54 25.88 -44.75
CA MET A 13 -12.27 25.10 -43.76
C MET A 13 -13.39 24.24 -44.35
N GLY A 14 -13.83 24.53 -45.59
CA GLY A 14 -14.88 23.77 -46.26
C GLY A 14 -14.47 22.36 -46.70
N ARG A 15 -13.17 22.04 -46.66
CA ARG A 15 -12.58 20.73 -47.08
C ARG A 15 -11.87 19.98 -45.96
N VAL A 16 -11.93 20.48 -44.75
CA VAL A 16 -11.21 19.91 -43.59
C VAL A 16 -12.19 19.14 -42.72
N TYR A 17 -12.00 17.85 -42.55
CA TYR A 17 -12.83 16.98 -41.71
C TYR A 17 -12.61 17.20 -40.22
N SER A 18 -11.38 17.46 -39.80
CA SER A 18 -11.03 17.77 -38.41
C SER A 18 -9.67 18.43 -38.33
N VAL A 19 -9.56 19.45 -37.50
CA VAL A 19 -8.30 20.08 -37.14
C VAL A 19 -8.04 19.70 -35.69
N THR A 20 -6.91 19.07 -35.43
CA THR A 20 -6.47 18.73 -34.06
C THR A 20 -5.22 19.55 -33.74
N THR A 21 -5.34 20.49 -32.85
CA THR A 21 -4.23 21.31 -32.40
C THR A 21 -3.43 20.60 -31.32
N LYS A 22 -2.18 21.00 -31.14
CA LYS A 22 -1.32 20.50 -30.04
C LYS A 22 -2.01 20.71 -28.68
N ALA A 23 -2.69 21.84 -28.51
CA ALA A 23 -3.46 22.15 -27.31
C ALA A 23 -4.63 21.17 -27.06
N ASP A 24 -5.30 20.69 -28.12
CA ASP A 24 -6.39 19.72 -27.99
C ASP A 24 -5.86 18.35 -27.59
N ILE A 25 -4.68 17.97 -28.11
CA ILE A 25 -4.00 16.73 -27.72
C ILE A 25 -3.54 16.79 -26.27
N GLU A 26 -2.92 17.90 -25.85
CA GLU A 26 -2.50 18.10 -24.46
C GLU A 26 -3.70 18.09 -23.50
N LYS A 27 -4.80 18.75 -23.88
CA LYS A 27 -6.02 18.76 -23.08
C LYS A 27 -6.64 17.37 -22.97
N SER A 28 -6.72 16.64 -24.05
CA SER A 28 -7.24 15.26 -24.04
C SER A 28 -6.35 14.32 -23.22
N ALA A 29 -5.03 14.47 -23.34
CA ALA A 29 -4.07 13.71 -22.55
C ALA A 29 -4.18 14.06 -21.05
N SER A 30 -4.33 15.34 -20.70
CA SER A 30 -4.47 15.76 -19.30
C SER A 30 -5.76 15.22 -18.67
N VAL A 31 -6.87 15.27 -19.38
CA VAL A 31 -8.15 14.69 -18.92
C VAL A 31 -8.02 13.18 -18.69
N PHE A 32 -7.37 12.47 -19.60
CA PHE A 32 -7.13 11.04 -19.45
C PHE A 32 -6.24 10.73 -18.23
N VAL A 33 -5.16 11.50 -18.04
CA VAL A 33 -4.26 11.36 -16.89
C VAL A 33 -4.98 11.64 -15.58
N ASP A 34 -5.81 12.69 -15.53
CA ASP A 34 -6.58 13.04 -14.33
C ASP A 34 -7.62 11.98 -13.97
N GLN A 35 -8.28 11.41 -14.98
CA GLN A 35 -9.22 10.30 -14.78
C GLN A 35 -8.50 9.04 -14.26
N MET A 36 -7.35 8.70 -14.85
CA MET A 36 -6.51 7.59 -14.37
C MET A 36 -6.01 7.84 -12.95
N ARG A 37 -5.60 9.06 -12.64
CA ARG A 37 -5.16 9.46 -11.29
C ARG A 37 -6.25 9.23 -10.25
N GLY A 38 -7.50 9.61 -10.54
CA GLY A 38 -8.65 9.36 -9.67
C GLY A 38 -8.84 7.88 -9.38
N MET A 39 -8.80 7.04 -10.42
CA MET A 39 -8.94 5.59 -10.31
C MET A 39 -7.80 4.98 -9.48
N PHE A 40 -6.55 5.34 -9.74
CA PHE A 40 -5.41 4.84 -8.96
C PHE A 40 -5.45 5.30 -7.50
N THR A 41 -5.85 6.53 -7.24
CA THR A 41 -5.99 7.04 -5.86
C THR A 41 -7.04 6.24 -5.09
N MET A 42 -8.16 5.91 -5.73
CA MET A 42 -9.20 5.07 -5.12
C MET A 42 -8.70 3.65 -4.83
N MET A 43 -7.97 3.03 -5.78
CA MET A 43 -7.38 1.71 -5.57
C MET A 43 -6.34 1.69 -4.44
N ILE A 44 -5.49 2.70 -4.37
CA ILE A 44 -4.48 2.83 -3.31
C ILE A 44 -5.16 3.01 -1.95
N SER A 45 -6.17 3.87 -1.83
CA SER A 45 -6.89 4.08 -0.58
C SER A 45 -7.57 2.80 -0.09
N MET A 46 -8.23 2.07 -0.99
CA MET A 46 -8.84 0.78 -0.69
C MET A 46 -7.80 -0.25 -0.19
N SER A 47 -6.65 -0.31 -0.87
CA SER A 47 -5.54 -1.19 -0.50
C SER A 47 -4.99 -0.87 0.90
N ILE A 48 -4.84 0.41 1.24
CA ILE A 48 -4.41 0.85 2.58
C ILE A 48 -5.41 0.42 3.64
N VAL A 49 -6.72 0.58 3.40
CA VAL A 49 -7.76 0.15 4.34
C VAL A 49 -7.70 -1.35 4.58
N ILE A 50 -7.63 -2.16 3.51
CA ILE A 50 -7.50 -3.62 3.62
C ILE A 50 -6.25 -4.00 4.40
N PHE A 51 -5.11 -3.38 4.09
CA PHE A 51 -3.85 -3.61 4.79
C PHE A 51 -3.97 -3.32 6.29
N CYS A 52 -4.57 -2.19 6.67
CA CYS A 52 -4.79 -1.84 8.09
C CYS A 52 -5.68 -2.86 8.81
N VAL A 53 -6.77 -3.32 8.17
CA VAL A 53 -7.68 -4.32 8.73
C VAL A 53 -6.97 -5.65 8.94
N VAL A 54 -6.25 -6.14 7.92
CA VAL A 54 -5.50 -7.40 8.01
C VAL A 54 -4.43 -7.35 9.10
N MET A 55 -3.66 -6.25 9.16
CA MET A 55 -2.64 -6.06 10.19
C MET A 55 -3.25 -6.00 11.59
N TYR A 56 -4.38 -5.31 11.75
CA TYR A 56 -5.09 -5.26 13.02
C TYR A 56 -5.55 -6.66 13.45
N LEU A 57 -6.20 -7.42 12.55
CA LEU A 57 -6.68 -8.76 12.83
C LEU A 57 -5.53 -9.72 13.17
N MET A 58 -4.44 -9.69 12.41
CA MET A 58 -3.26 -10.52 12.65
C MET A 58 -2.66 -10.27 14.02
N LEU A 59 -2.41 -9.01 14.36
CA LEU A 59 -1.86 -8.64 15.67
C LEU A 59 -2.83 -8.97 16.80
N ASN A 60 -4.13 -8.77 16.59
CA ASN A 60 -5.16 -9.10 17.57
C ASN A 60 -5.18 -10.60 17.90
N VAL A 61 -5.20 -11.45 16.88
CA VAL A 61 -5.15 -12.92 17.04
C VAL A 61 -3.84 -13.35 17.71
N MET A 62 -2.71 -12.73 17.34
CA MET A 62 -1.43 -13.02 17.97
C MET A 62 -1.45 -12.72 19.48
N ILE A 63 -2.00 -11.57 19.89
CA ILE A 63 -2.11 -11.20 21.31
C ILE A 63 -3.06 -12.15 22.05
N ASP A 64 -4.19 -12.53 21.44
CA ASP A 64 -5.13 -13.46 22.04
C ASP A 64 -4.50 -14.85 22.27
N ARG A 65 -3.76 -15.36 21.29
CA ARG A 65 -3.02 -16.62 21.43
C ARG A 65 -1.88 -16.54 22.46
N ALA A 66 -1.23 -15.39 22.56
CA ALA A 66 -0.16 -15.15 23.53
C ALA A 66 -0.67 -14.75 24.93
N SER A 67 -1.98 -14.60 25.13
CA SER A 67 -2.59 -14.06 26.35
C SER A 67 -2.16 -14.81 27.63
N PHE A 68 -2.05 -16.13 27.58
CA PHE A 68 -1.57 -16.94 28.69
C PHE A 68 -0.10 -16.64 29.03
N GLY A 69 0.79 -16.62 28.03
CA GLY A 69 2.19 -16.27 28.22
C GLY A 69 2.37 -14.84 28.75
N ILE A 70 1.56 -13.91 28.24
CA ILE A 70 1.51 -12.52 28.70
C ILE A 70 1.09 -12.45 30.17
N SER A 71 0.09 -13.24 30.60
CA SER A 71 -0.38 -13.31 31.98
C SER A 71 0.69 -13.88 32.89
N LEU A 72 1.37 -14.94 32.45
CA LEU A 72 2.47 -15.55 33.21
C LEU A 72 3.62 -14.55 33.44
N VAL A 73 4.04 -13.86 32.40
CA VAL A 73 5.10 -12.84 32.48
C VAL A 73 4.68 -11.67 33.38
N LYS A 74 3.39 -11.31 33.42
CA LYS A 74 2.86 -10.30 34.38
C LYS A 74 2.94 -10.78 35.83
N ILE A 75 2.67 -12.05 36.11
CA ILE A 75 2.78 -12.64 37.46
C ILE A 75 4.25 -12.56 37.98
N PHE A 76 5.23 -12.73 37.08
CA PHE A 76 6.64 -12.54 37.40
C PHE A 76 7.06 -11.07 37.57
N GLY A 77 6.13 -10.12 37.55
CA GLY A 77 6.36 -8.69 37.83
C GLY A 77 6.87 -7.85 36.67
N PHE A 78 6.89 -8.40 35.45
CA PHE A 78 7.28 -7.63 34.27
C PHE A 78 6.26 -6.53 33.94
N ARG A 79 6.78 -5.34 33.54
CA ARG A 79 5.94 -4.22 33.15
C ARG A 79 5.34 -4.43 31.76
N THR A 80 4.16 -3.86 31.54
CA THR A 80 3.47 -3.93 30.22
C THR A 80 4.34 -3.46 29.05
N ASN A 81 5.25 -2.51 29.27
CA ASN A 81 6.17 -2.02 28.23
C ASN A 81 7.23 -3.06 27.83
N GLU A 82 7.65 -3.90 28.76
CA GLU A 82 8.60 -5.00 28.50
C GLU A 82 7.94 -6.12 27.71
N ILE A 83 6.70 -6.46 28.09
CA ILE A 83 5.86 -7.41 27.38
C ILE A 83 5.59 -6.92 25.94
N ARG A 84 5.31 -5.64 25.78
CA ARG A 84 5.17 -5.01 24.46
C ARG A 84 6.43 -5.17 23.62
N LYS A 85 7.61 -4.88 24.18
CA LYS A 85 8.91 -5.07 23.49
C LYS A 85 9.09 -6.51 23.01
N LEU A 86 8.78 -7.47 23.88
CA LEU A 86 8.97 -8.88 23.58
C LEU A 86 8.07 -9.35 22.43
N TYR A 87 6.77 -9.09 22.50
CA TYR A 87 5.79 -9.63 21.54
C TYR A 87 5.62 -8.79 20.28
N LEU A 88 5.53 -7.46 20.42
CA LEU A 88 5.27 -6.61 19.26
C LEU A 88 6.55 -6.28 18.47
N ASN A 89 7.68 -6.07 19.13
CA ASN A 89 8.93 -5.82 18.39
C ASN A 89 9.43 -7.09 17.67
N GLY A 90 9.23 -8.28 18.25
CA GLY A 90 9.53 -9.53 17.56
C GLY A 90 8.75 -9.67 16.26
N ASN A 91 7.45 -9.33 16.28
CA ASN A 91 6.63 -9.36 15.08
C ASN A 91 6.99 -8.24 14.07
N ALA A 92 7.52 -7.10 14.54
CA ALA A 92 8.01 -6.02 13.66
C ALA A 92 9.13 -6.52 12.71
N VAL A 93 10.02 -7.36 13.22
CA VAL A 93 11.09 -7.98 12.40
C VAL A 93 10.49 -8.86 11.30
N THR A 94 9.48 -9.67 11.63
CA THR A 94 8.80 -10.53 10.65
C THR A 94 8.11 -9.69 9.57
N VAL A 95 7.43 -8.61 9.95
CA VAL A 95 6.79 -7.68 9.01
C VAL A 95 7.83 -6.98 8.14
N ALA A 96 8.95 -6.54 8.71
CA ALA A 96 10.04 -5.91 7.96
C ALA A 96 10.66 -6.87 6.93
N LEU A 97 10.95 -8.11 7.33
CA LEU A 97 11.46 -9.15 6.41
C LEU A 97 10.45 -9.47 5.31
N GLY A 98 9.18 -9.61 5.68
CA GLY A 98 8.09 -9.80 4.71
C GLY A 98 8.03 -8.65 3.69
N ALA A 99 8.10 -7.40 4.15
CA ALA A 99 8.07 -6.23 3.27
C ALA A 99 9.28 -6.19 2.32
N VAL A 100 10.50 -6.49 2.82
CA VAL A 100 11.73 -6.54 2.00
C VAL A 100 11.61 -7.56 0.87
N ILE A 101 10.95 -8.68 1.11
CA ILE A 101 10.75 -9.74 0.10
C ILE A 101 9.59 -9.37 -0.84
N THR A 102 8.47 -8.91 -0.29
CA THR A 102 7.23 -8.70 -1.05
C THR A 102 7.32 -7.51 -2.00
N ILE A 103 8.03 -6.44 -1.64
CA ILE A 103 8.14 -5.25 -2.48
C ILE A 103 8.82 -5.57 -3.83
N PRO A 104 10.03 -6.20 -3.89
CA PRO A 104 10.63 -6.57 -5.16
C PRO A 104 9.85 -7.66 -5.90
N LEU A 105 9.22 -8.59 -5.18
CA LEU A 105 8.36 -9.61 -5.77
C LEU A 105 7.16 -9.00 -6.50
N SER A 106 6.49 -8.03 -5.89
CA SER A 106 5.38 -7.27 -6.51
C SER A 106 5.83 -6.59 -7.80
N LYS A 107 7.05 -6.02 -7.80
CA LYS A 107 7.64 -5.42 -9.01
C LYS A 107 7.89 -6.46 -10.10
N ALA A 108 8.42 -7.63 -9.76
CA ALA A 108 8.66 -8.71 -10.71
C ALA A 108 7.35 -9.19 -11.34
N ILE A 109 6.31 -9.39 -10.53
CA ILE A 109 4.96 -9.76 -11.01
C ILE A 109 4.41 -8.69 -11.94
N MET A 110 4.52 -7.40 -11.57
CA MET A 110 4.04 -6.31 -12.40
C MET A 110 4.77 -6.24 -13.74
N ASN A 111 6.08 -6.43 -13.76
CA ASN A 111 6.86 -6.48 -15.00
C ASN A 111 6.44 -7.64 -15.93
N SER A 112 6.04 -8.78 -15.37
CA SER A 112 5.55 -9.92 -16.14
C SER A 112 4.14 -9.70 -16.68
N LEU A 113 3.26 -9.05 -15.92
CA LEU A 113 1.88 -8.79 -16.34
C LEU A 113 1.75 -7.60 -17.29
N TYR A 114 2.65 -6.63 -17.20
CA TYR A 114 2.59 -5.38 -17.95
C TYR A 114 2.49 -5.58 -19.47
N PRO A 115 3.28 -6.44 -20.14
CA PRO A 115 3.17 -6.68 -21.57
C PRO A 115 1.78 -7.15 -21.99
N TYR A 116 1.14 -7.99 -21.18
CA TYR A 116 -0.20 -8.51 -21.45
C TYR A 116 -1.29 -7.45 -21.31
N LEU A 117 -1.14 -6.55 -20.33
CA LEU A 117 -2.09 -5.46 -20.10
C LEU A 117 -2.05 -4.39 -21.18
N ILE A 118 -0.88 -4.16 -21.81
CA ILE A 118 -0.65 -3.08 -22.78
C ILE A 118 -0.66 -3.58 -24.23
N SER A 119 -0.70 -4.88 -24.47
CA SER A 119 -0.65 -5.46 -25.83
C SER A 119 -1.69 -4.83 -26.79
N ASN A 120 -2.79 -4.30 -26.27
CA ASN A 120 -3.86 -3.67 -27.03
C ASN A 120 -3.90 -2.13 -26.93
N THR A 121 -2.91 -1.52 -26.28
CA THR A 121 -2.89 -0.06 -26.04
C THR A 121 -1.66 0.55 -26.72
N ALA A 122 -1.85 1.57 -27.54
CA ALA A 122 -0.77 2.23 -28.28
C ALA A 122 0.20 3.06 -27.41
N CYS A 123 0.02 3.09 -26.10
CA CYS A 123 0.79 3.89 -25.16
C CYS A 123 1.64 3.00 -24.26
N GLY A 124 2.97 2.97 -24.49
CA GLY A 124 3.92 2.36 -23.58
C GLY A 124 4.27 3.31 -22.41
N MET A 125 4.01 2.89 -21.18
CA MET A 125 4.48 3.63 -20.00
C MET A 125 5.80 3.05 -19.51
N ASN A 126 6.72 3.93 -19.09
CA ASN A 126 8.00 3.51 -18.54
C ASN A 126 7.84 3.10 -17.08
N LEU A 127 7.87 1.79 -16.82
CA LEU A 127 7.73 1.20 -15.48
C LEU A 127 9.04 1.25 -14.65
N LYS A 128 9.86 2.27 -14.82
CA LYS A 128 11.05 2.43 -13.98
C LYS A 128 10.65 2.95 -12.61
N PHE A 129 10.75 2.11 -11.59
CA PHE A 129 10.59 2.54 -10.19
C PHE A 129 11.91 3.07 -9.66
N PRO A 130 12.00 4.34 -9.25
CA PRO A 130 13.19 4.85 -8.60
C PRO A 130 13.40 4.13 -7.25
N PRO A 131 14.65 3.89 -6.83
CA PRO A 131 14.94 3.20 -5.56
C PRO A 131 14.34 3.92 -4.34
N VAL A 132 14.17 5.22 -4.42
CA VAL A 132 13.50 6.03 -3.39
C VAL A 132 12.06 5.58 -3.13
N LEU A 133 11.34 5.12 -4.17
CA LEU A 133 9.95 4.65 -4.02
C LEU A 133 9.87 3.37 -3.17
N TYR A 134 10.83 2.45 -3.33
CA TYR A 134 10.90 1.24 -2.50
C TYR A 134 11.12 1.59 -1.03
N ALA A 135 12.02 2.52 -0.74
CA ALA A 135 12.27 3.00 0.61
C ALA A 135 11.03 3.68 1.21
N LEU A 136 10.33 4.50 0.43
CA LEU A 136 9.12 5.19 0.87
C LEU A 136 7.98 4.21 1.19
N ILE A 137 7.77 3.19 0.36
CA ILE A 137 6.77 2.15 0.61
C ILE A 137 7.15 1.36 1.86
N PHE A 138 8.41 0.97 2.04
CA PHE A 138 8.89 0.25 3.22
C PHE A 138 8.66 1.06 4.49
N ILE A 139 9.04 2.34 4.49
CA ILE A 139 8.82 3.25 5.62
C ILE A 139 7.32 3.40 5.91
N GLY A 140 6.49 3.53 4.89
CA GLY A 140 5.04 3.58 5.02
C GLY A 140 4.47 2.34 5.72
N ILE A 141 4.87 1.13 5.29
CA ILE A 141 4.47 -0.14 5.91
C ILE A 141 4.87 -0.16 7.40
N MET A 142 6.09 0.26 7.72
CA MET A 142 6.58 0.28 9.10
C MET A 142 5.83 1.30 9.97
N ILE A 143 5.53 2.47 9.45
CA ILE A 143 4.72 3.48 10.16
C ILE A 143 3.33 2.91 10.48
N PHE A 144 2.64 2.33 9.50
CA PHE A 144 1.32 1.70 9.71
C PHE A 144 1.40 0.58 10.75
N TYR A 145 2.43 -0.27 10.67
CA TYR A 145 2.64 -1.31 11.68
C TYR A 145 2.75 -0.73 13.10
N PHE A 146 3.56 0.30 13.29
CA PHE A 146 3.72 0.92 14.61
C PHE A 146 2.46 1.60 15.11
N VAL A 147 1.68 2.23 14.23
CA VAL A 147 0.38 2.84 14.58
C VAL A 147 -0.59 1.78 15.07
N VAL A 148 -0.78 0.71 14.30
CA VAL A 148 -1.68 -0.40 14.67
C VAL A 148 -1.20 -1.08 15.94
N SER A 149 0.10 -1.33 16.06
CA SER A 149 0.73 -1.90 17.26
C SER A 149 0.48 -1.04 18.50
N ALA A 150 0.58 0.29 18.38
CA ALA A 150 0.31 1.22 19.48
C ALA A 150 -1.17 1.16 19.94
N LEU A 151 -2.09 1.00 19.01
CA LEU A 151 -3.52 0.85 19.34
C LEU A 151 -3.77 -0.46 20.12
N LEU A 152 -3.11 -1.56 19.73
CA LEU A 152 -3.29 -2.85 20.39
C LEU A 152 -2.60 -2.95 21.76
N VAL A 153 -1.63 -2.10 22.07
CA VAL A 153 -1.04 -2.02 23.42
C VAL A 153 -2.12 -1.81 24.49
N ARG A 154 -3.18 -1.09 24.16
CA ARG A 154 -4.33 -0.89 25.07
C ARG A 154 -5.01 -2.23 25.41
N LYS A 155 -5.04 -3.19 24.47
CA LYS A 155 -5.59 -4.52 24.70
C LYS A 155 -4.69 -5.33 25.65
N ILE A 156 -3.38 -5.27 25.47
CA ILE A 156 -2.41 -5.94 26.37
C ILE A 156 -2.55 -5.42 27.82
N LYS A 157 -2.80 -4.12 28.01
CA LYS A 157 -3.03 -3.54 29.34
C LYS A 157 -4.26 -4.14 30.03
N LYS A 158 -5.31 -4.47 29.29
CA LYS A 158 -6.58 -5.01 29.83
C LYS A 158 -6.51 -6.49 30.18
N ILE A 159 -5.48 -7.25 29.73
CA ILE A 159 -5.32 -8.66 30.09
C ILE A 159 -4.96 -8.76 31.57
N THR A 160 -5.89 -9.26 32.38
CA THR A 160 -5.69 -9.53 33.80
C THR A 160 -5.31 -11.00 34.01
N PRO A 161 -4.28 -11.33 34.81
CA PRO A 161 -3.85 -12.69 35.07
C PRO A 161 -4.99 -13.57 35.64
N ALA A 162 -5.83 -12.99 36.51
CA ALA A 162 -6.94 -13.69 37.15
C ALA A 162 -8.01 -14.19 36.16
N GLU A 163 -8.31 -13.39 35.12
CA GLU A 163 -9.34 -13.70 34.12
C GLU A 163 -8.90 -14.81 33.16
N VAL A 164 -7.62 -14.86 32.82
CA VAL A 164 -7.05 -15.86 31.91
C VAL A 164 -6.92 -17.23 32.59
N LEU A 165 -6.65 -17.23 33.90
CA LEU A 165 -6.59 -18.48 34.69
C LEU A 165 -7.97 -19.07 34.95
N LYS A 166 -8.99 -18.23 35.21
CA LYS A 166 -10.36 -18.65 35.46
C LYS A 166 -11.05 -19.26 34.24
N ASN A 167 -10.73 -18.83 33.03
CA ASN A 167 -11.36 -19.35 31.80
C ASN A 167 -10.77 -20.70 31.34
N ARG A 168 -9.91 -21.33 32.11
CA ARG A 168 -9.33 -22.66 31.82
C ARG A 168 -9.80 -23.77 32.75
N GLU A 169 -10.57 -23.47 33.77
CA GLU A 169 -11.35 -24.43 34.55
C GLU A 169 -12.73 -24.62 33.89
#